data_2085a9980db9bfd8f5efc6ecb74e788c
#
_entry.id   2085a9980db9bfd8f5efc6ecb74e788c
#
_cell.length_a   1.000
_cell.length_b   1.000
_cell.length_c   1.000
_cell.angle_alpha   90.00
_cell.angle_beta   90.00
_cell.angle_gamma   90.00
#
_symmetry.space_group_name_H-M   'P 1'
#
loop_
_entity.id
_entity.type
_entity.pdbx_description
1 polymer ?
#
loop_
_entity_poly.entity_id
_entity_poly.type
_entity_poly.pdbx_seq_one_letter_code
_entity_poly.pdbx_strand_id
1 'polypeptide(L)'
;MKILNDFAIALVHPKRYRELLNNSVGRVILYVIIIMLISSVSLISATKTLTRILAEYYESNIPEFTFKNQMLKADDNFDLELAGTKIVIDTSRQFSEDDFGDAYGGVIFDSDSMLVKQGSVVDDILYSKLTYGEDITLTKESMYEYKGIAKNFIRITAVFMWLFSIPVFLLGALIIAAIGQLVLSFMGDNGMRIPFGKVYKLALYSRSLPIVLTVILSMFVNVPPMAGMFISIIMLIKGLISSGYMADGGIA
;
A
#
# COMPACT_ATOMS: atom_id res chain seq x y z
N MET A 1 -5.91 -15.63 -25.94
CA MET A 1 -6.37 -14.39 -26.62
C MET A 1 -7.61 -13.72 -26.03
N LYS A 2 -8.64 -14.44 -25.55
CA LYS A 2 -9.88 -13.81 -25.03
C LYS A 2 -9.65 -12.90 -23.80
N ILE A 3 -8.75 -13.26 -22.86
CA ILE A 3 -8.51 -12.47 -21.64
C ILE A 3 -7.75 -11.16 -21.91
N LEU A 4 -6.84 -11.16 -22.91
CA LEU A 4 -6.16 -9.94 -23.34
C LEU A 4 -7.14 -8.94 -23.98
N ASN A 5 -8.16 -9.44 -24.69
CA ASN A 5 -9.22 -8.58 -25.21
C ASN A 5 -10.06 -7.98 -24.08
N ASP A 6 -10.37 -8.77 -23.02
CA ASP A 6 -11.05 -8.23 -21.83
C ASP A 6 -10.25 -7.12 -21.18
N PHE A 7 -8.92 -7.29 -21.14
CA PHE A 7 -8.00 -6.29 -20.62
C PHE A 7 -8.07 -4.99 -21.43
N ALA A 8 -7.97 -5.10 -22.76
CA ALA A 8 -8.06 -3.94 -23.64
C ALA A 8 -9.42 -3.23 -23.49
N ILE A 9 -10.52 -3.99 -23.42
CA ILE A 9 -11.87 -3.43 -23.19
C ILE A 9 -11.91 -2.70 -21.83
N ALA A 10 -11.43 -3.35 -20.78
CA ALA A 10 -11.48 -2.79 -19.42
C ALA A 10 -10.65 -1.51 -19.27
N LEU A 11 -9.51 -1.41 -19.97
CA LEU A 11 -8.62 -0.25 -19.89
C LEU A 11 -9.11 0.96 -20.70
N VAL A 12 -9.54 0.74 -21.96
CA VAL A 12 -9.70 1.86 -22.90
C VAL A 12 -11.04 1.90 -23.64
N HIS A 13 -11.87 0.87 -23.51
CA HIS A 13 -13.11 0.78 -24.26
C HIS A 13 -14.37 0.60 -23.40
N PRO A 14 -14.73 1.58 -22.54
CA PRO A 14 -15.91 1.46 -21.67
C PRO A 14 -17.21 1.23 -22.45
N LYS A 15 -17.30 1.67 -23.71
CA LYS A 15 -18.44 1.39 -24.59
C LYS A 15 -18.67 -0.10 -24.85
N ARG A 16 -17.66 -0.92 -24.70
CA ARG A 16 -17.73 -2.37 -24.91
C ARG A 16 -17.90 -3.18 -23.62
N TYR A 17 -18.14 -2.55 -22.47
CA TYR A 17 -18.30 -3.23 -21.19
C TYR A 17 -19.43 -4.27 -21.19
N ARG A 18 -20.44 -4.09 -22.06
CA ARG A 18 -21.50 -5.10 -22.27
C ARG A 18 -20.94 -6.49 -22.62
N GLU A 19 -19.84 -6.55 -23.38
CA GLU A 19 -19.20 -7.80 -23.74
C GLU A 19 -18.63 -8.54 -22.51
N LEU A 20 -18.15 -7.80 -21.51
CA LEU A 20 -17.56 -8.34 -20.28
C LEU A 20 -18.62 -8.98 -19.36
N LEU A 21 -19.88 -8.58 -19.47
CA LEU A 21 -20.97 -9.12 -18.67
C LEU A 21 -21.22 -10.59 -18.94
N ASN A 22 -20.94 -11.05 -20.16
CA ASN A 22 -21.15 -12.43 -20.60
C ASN A 22 -19.99 -13.36 -20.21
N ASN A 23 -18.93 -12.82 -19.59
CA ASN A 23 -17.82 -13.63 -19.14
C ASN A 23 -18.25 -14.56 -18.01
N SER A 24 -17.80 -15.82 -18.05
CA SER A 24 -17.99 -16.78 -16.96
C SER A 24 -17.30 -16.34 -15.67
N VAL A 25 -17.79 -16.79 -14.53
CA VAL A 25 -17.20 -16.48 -13.22
C VAL A 25 -15.71 -16.86 -13.17
N GLY A 26 -15.35 -18.04 -13.68
CA GLY A 26 -13.95 -18.49 -13.74
C GLY A 26 -13.05 -17.53 -14.54
N ARG A 27 -13.58 -16.92 -15.63
CA ARG A 27 -12.83 -15.95 -16.42
C ARG A 27 -12.67 -14.62 -15.68
N VAL A 28 -13.66 -14.22 -14.90
CA VAL A 28 -13.56 -13.02 -14.03
C VAL A 28 -12.53 -13.24 -12.93
N ILE A 29 -12.53 -14.41 -12.29
CA ILE A 29 -11.54 -14.77 -11.27
C ILE A 29 -10.13 -14.73 -11.86
N LEU A 30 -9.91 -15.37 -13.00
CA LEU A 30 -8.61 -15.34 -13.69
C LEU A 30 -8.19 -13.93 -14.04
N TYR A 31 -9.12 -13.08 -14.48
CA TYR A 31 -8.88 -11.68 -14.75
C TYR A 31 -8.44 -10.92 -13.49
N VAL A 32 -9.13 -11.10 -12.37
CA VAL A 32 -8.77 -10.49 -11.08
C VAL A 32 -7.36 -10.92 -10.65
N ILE A 33 -7.02 -12.20 -10.78
CA ILE A 33 -5.67 -12.69 -10.47
C ILE A 33 -4.61 -11.96 -11.29
N ILE A 34 -4.83 -11.78 -12.59
CA ILE A 34 -3.89 -11.07 -13.46
C ILE A 34 -3.74 -9.60 -13.04
N ILE A 35 -4.85 -8.91 -12.72
CA ILE A 35 -4.80 -7.52 -12.23
C ILE A 35 -4.03 -7.43 -10.91
N MET A 36 -4.24 -8.38 -10.01
CA MET A 36 -3.53 -8.42 -8.74
C MET A 36 -2.04 -8.71 -8.92
N LEU A 37 -1.67 -9.54 -9.90
CA LEU A 37 -0.26 -9.75 -10.27
C LEU A 37 0.38 -8.48 -10.84
N ILE A 38 -0.35 -7.71 -11.64
CA ILE A 38 0.14 -6.42 -12.14
C ILE A 38 0.33 -5.44 -10.96
N SER A 39 -0.62 -5.37 -10.04
CA SER A 39 -0.49 -4.51 -8.86
C SER A 39 0.69 -4.88 -7.97
N SER A 40 1.11 -6.15 -7.96
CA SER A 40 2.27 -6.60 -7.18
C SER A 40 3.61 -6.02 -7.65
N VAL A 41 3.69 -5.53 -8.90
CA VAL A 41 4.92 -4.93 -9.45
C VAL A 41 5.33 -3.70 -8.63
N SER A 42 4.38 -2.83 -8.26
CA SER A 42 4.68 -1.66 -7.43
C SER A 42 5.15 -2.06 -6.03
N LEU A 43 4.53 -3.08 -5.43
CA LEU A 43 4.93 -3.60 -4.13
C LEU A 43 6.33 -4.21 -4.15
N ILE A 44 6.65 -4.99 -5.20
CA ILE A 44 7.99 -5.57 -5.38
C ILE A 44 9.02 -4.45 -5.56
N SER A 45 8.72 -3.42 -6.35
CA SER A 45 9.60 -2.27 -6.55
C SER A 45 9.85 -1.53 -5.23
N ALA A 46 8.79 -1.22 -4.47
CA ALA A 46 8.89 -0.58 -3.16
C ALA A 46 9.72 -1.43 -2.17
N THR A 47 9.48 -2.75 -2.13
CA THR A 47 10.22 -3.68 -1.27
C THR A 47 11.71 -3.73 -1.63
N LYS A 48 12.05 -3.75 -2.93
CA LYS A 48 13.45 -3.71 -3.38
C LYS A 48 14.12 -2.40 -3.00
N THR A 49 13.44 -1.28 -3.21
CA THR A 49 13.95 0.05 -2.85
C THR A 49 14.18 0.16 -1.35
N LEU A 50 13.22 -0.25 -0.53
CA LEU A 50 13.35 -0.27 0.93
C LEU A 50 14.51 -1.17 1.38
N THR A 51 14.62 -2.37 0.81
CA THR A 51 15.71 -3.31 1.16
C THR A 51 17.09 -2.73 0.77
N ARG A 52 17.17 -2.03 -0.38
CA ARG A 52 18.41 -1.38 -0.81
C ARG A 52 18.78 -0.22 0.10
N ILE A 53 17.83 0.68 0.39
CA ILE A 53 18.05 1.81 1.29
C ILE A 53 18.51 1.32 2.66
N LEU A 54 17.83 0.33 3.23
CA LEU A 54 18.23 -0.26 4.51
C LEU A 54 19.62 -0.89 4.46
N ALA A 55 19.99 -1.56 3.35
CA ALA A 55 21.29 -2.19 3.21
C ALA A 55 22.42 -1.16 3.07
N GLU A 56 22.28 -0.21 2.15
CA GLU A 56 23.25 0.87 1.91
C GLU A 56 23.42 1.73 3.17
N TYR A 57 22.32 1.99 3.84
CA TYR A 57 22.26 2.80 5.03
C TYR A 57 22.93 2.12 6.22
N TYR A 58 22.66 0.82 6.39
CA TYR A 58 23.19 0.01 7.47
C TYR A 58 24.71 -0.20 7.35
N GLU A 59 25.23 -0.28 6.11
CA GLU A 59 26.65 -0.55 5.87
C GLU A 59 27.55 0.69 6.04
N SER A 60 27.02 1.87 5.72
CA SER A 60 27.90 3.03 5.56
C SER A 60 27.88 4.06 6.69
N ASN A 61 26.81 4.11 7.51
CA ASN A 61 26.58 5.31 8.33
C ASN A 61 26.23 5.07 9.80
N ILE A 62 25.86 3.85 10.20
CA ILE A 62 25.59 3.59 11.62
C ILE A 62 26.91 3.56 12.37
N PRO A 63 27.09 4.39 13.43
CA PRO A 63 28.30 4.39 14.24
C PRO A 63 28.50 3.04 14.95
N GLU A 64 29.69 2.78 15.40
CA GLU A 64 29.91 1.69 16.33
C GLU A 64 29.12 1.99 17.61
N PHE A 65 28.39 1.00 18.09
CA PHE A 65 27.62 1.13 19.32
C PHE A 65 27.65 -0.15 20.12
N THR A 66 27.42 -0.01 21.40
CA THR A 66 27.24 -1.12 22.34
C THR A 66 26.02 -0.84 23.20
N PHE A 67 25.07 -1.75 23.18
CA PHE A 67 23.95 -1.77 24.11
C PHE A 67 24.20 -2.85 25.16
N LYS A 68 24.34 -2.46 26.41
CA LYS A 68 24.57 -3.37 27.52
C LYS A 68 24.04 -2.77 28.81
N ASN A 69 23.53 -3.59 29.72
CA ASN A 69 22.99 -3.17 31.02
C ASN A 69 21.91 -2.08 30.85
N GLN A 70 21.06 -2.23 29.84
CA GLN A 70 19.97 -1.26 29.52
C GLN A 70 20.47 0.15 29.18
N MET A 71 21.71 0.27 28.76
CA MET A 71 22.31 1.52 28.29
C MET A 71 22.89 1.35 26.88
N LEU A 72 22.61 2.33 26.05
CA LEU A 72 23.21 2.48 24.73
C LEU A 72 24.46 3.38 24.85
N LYS A 73 25.56 2.99 24.23
CA LYS A 73 26.74 3.83 24.01
C LYS A 73 27.07 3.79 22.53
N ALA A 74 27.20 4.93 21.92
CA ALA A 74 27.67 5.09 20.54
C ALA A 74 28.98 5.86 20.55
N ASP A 75 29.90 5.49 19.66
CA ASP A 75 31.22 6.14 19.57
C ASP A 75 31.13 7.46 18.83
N ASP A 76 30.09 7.65 17.98
CA ASP A 76 29.84 8.84 17.22
C ASP A 76 28.34 9.17 17.15
N ASN A 77 28.03 10.43 16.90
CA ASN A 77 26.66 10.86 16.72
C ASN A 77 26.20 10.58 15.28
N PHE A 78 24.96 10.20 15.14
CA PHE A 78 24.34 9.87 13.89
C PHE A 78 22.99 10.59 13.76
N ASP A 79 22.81 11.35 12.71
CA ASP A 79 21.56 12.03 12.39
C ASP A 79 21.20 11.81 10.92
N LEU A 80 20.03 11.25 10.68
CA LEU A 80 19.46 11.03 9.38
C LEU A 80 18.07 11.57 9.31
N GLU A 81 17.81 12.35 8.30
CA GLU A 81 16.46 12.70 7.89
C GLU A 81 16.20 12.25 6.45
N LEU A 82 15.23 11.34 6.27
CA LEU A 82 14.85 10.82 4.98
C LEU A 82 13.33 10.77 4.83
N ALA A 83 12.81 11.46 3.81
CA ALA A 83 11.37 11.46 3.49
C ALA A 83 10.45 11.83 4.66
N GLY A 84 10.87 12.78 5.51
CA GLY A 84 10.11 13.22 6.68
C GLY A 84 10.20 12.27 7.88
N THR A 85 11.12 11.30 7.84
CA THR A 85 11.44 10.43 8.96
C THR A 85 12.83 10.76 9.46
N LYS A 86 12.95 10.98 10.78
CA LYS A 86 14.22 11.32 11.44
C LYS A 86 14.70 10.13 12.29
N ILE A 87 15.97 9.79 12.16
CA ILE A 87 16.64 8.77 12.98
C ILE A 87 17.89 9.40 13.55
N VAL A 88 17.98 9.47 14.87
CA VAL A 88 19.14 10.01 15.58
C VAL A 88 19.69 8.96 16.54
N ILE A 89 20.99 8.83 16.58
CA ILE A 89 21.70 8.09 17.64
C ILE A 89 22.71 9.06 18.24
N ASP A 90 22.46 9.50 19.45
CA ASP A 90 23.36 10.39 20.18
C ASP A 90 23.19 10.13 21.67
N THR A 91 24.16 9.46 22.25
CA THR A 91 24.15 9.07 23.67
C THR A 91 24.81 10.10 24.59
N SER A 92 25.16 11.27 24.05
CA SER A 92 25.87 12.32 24.80
C SER A 92 24.95 13.29 25.53
N ARG A 93 23.68 13.35 25.15
CA ARG A 93 22.67 14.25 25.73
C ARG A 93 21.29 13.58 25.80
N GLN A 94 20.40 14.15 26.57
CA GLN A 94 18.98 13.80 26.57
C GLN A 94 18.24 14.56 25.48
N PHE A 95 17.19 13.94 24.93
CA PHE A 95 16.36 14.48 23.87
C PHE A 95 14.94 14.74 24.34
N SER A 96 14.26 15.60 23.61
CA SER A 96 12.86 15.96 23.81
C SER A 96 12.07 15.88 22.50
N GLU A 97 10.77 16.07 22.55
CA GLU A 97 9.92 16.12 21.37
C GLU A 97 10.37 17.15 20.32
N ASP A 98 10.92 18.29 20.77
CA ASP A 98 11.37 19.39 19.91
C ASP A 98 12.55 18.99 19.01
N ASP A 99 13.32 17.97 19.40
CA ASP A 99 14.47 17.48 18.63
C ASP A 99 14.08 16.80 17.32
N PHE A 100 12.82 16.39 17.16
CA PHE A 100 12.31 15.90 15.88
C PHE A 100 12.13 17.02 14.85
N GLY A 101 12.01 18.27 15.26
CA GLY A 101 11.72 19.38 14.36
C GLY A 101 10.45 19.11 13.54
N ASP A 102 10.52 19.37 12.23
CA ASP A 102 9.40 19.20 11.29
C ASP A 102 9.19 17.74 10.81
N ALA A 103 9.96 16.78 11.31
CA ALA A 103 9.81 15.37 10.92
C ALA A 103 8.43 14.84 11.31
N TYR A 104 7.76 14.19 10.37
CA TYR A 104 6.45 13.56 10.60
C TYR A 104 6.54 12.33 11.50
N GLY A 105 7.67 11.65 11.48
CA GLY A 105 7.94 10.48 12.32
C GLY A 105 9.43 10.28 12.51
N GLY A 106 9.80 9.37 13.40
CA GLY A 106 11.20 9.04 13.61
C GLY A 106 11.48 8.33 14.92
N VAL A 107 12.75 8.06 15.12
CA VAL A 107 13.27 7.47 16.36
C VAL A 107 14.56 8.19 16.73
N ILE A 108 14.65 8.60 17.99
CA ILE A 108 15.85 9.15 18.58
C ILE A 108 16.31 8.19 19.68
N PHE A 109 17.51 7.69 19.55
CA PHE A 109 18.15 6.79 20.52
C PHE A 109 19.05 7.60 21.44
N ASP A 110 18.71 7.61 22.70
CA ASP A 110 19.44 8.19 23.81
C ASP A 110 20.25 7.11 24.57
N SER A 111 20.92 7.48 25.63
CA SER A 111 21.71 6.55 26.45
C SER A 111 20.89 5.51 27.19
N ASP A 112 19.68 5.81 27.65
CA ASP A 112 18.82 4.97 28.50
C ASP A 112 17.39 4.79 27.97
N SER A 113 17.02 5.55 26.92
CA SER A 113 15.69 5.50 26.32
C SER A 113 15.73 5.69 24.80
N MET A 114 14.58 5.49 24.18
CA MET A 114 14.34 5.94 22.81
C MET A 114 13.04 6.72 22.73
N LEU A 115 13.07 7.85 22.04
CA LEU A 115 11.88 8.58 21.68
C LEU A 115 11.39 8.13 20.30
N VAL A 116 10.11 7.81 20.21
CA VAL A 116 9.44 7.39 18.97
C VAL A 116 8.36 8.39 18.63
N LYS A 117 8.47 9.06 17.48
CA LYS A 117 7.46 9.98 16.96
C LYS A 117 6.64 9.32 15.85
N GLN A 118 5.32 9.41 15.95
CA GLN A 118 4.39 9.02 14.91
C GLN A 118 3.30 10.09 14.76
N GLY A 119 3.43 10.92 13.75
CA GLY A 119 2.55 12.09 13.57
C GLY A 119 2.72 13.10 14.70
N SER A 120 1.66 13.33 15.48
CA SER A 120 1.64 14.23 16.63
C SER A 120 1.90 13.54 17.98
N VAL A 121 2.15 12.24 17.98
CA VAL A 121 2.38 11.46 19.21
C VAL A 121 3.87 11.17 19.33
N VAL A 122 4.43 11.45 20.51
CA VAL A 122 5.79 11.09 20.88
C VAL A 122 5.75 10.22 22.14
N ASP A 123 6.33 9.04 22.05
CA ASP A 123 6.47 8.10 23.15
C ASP A 123 7.93 8.03 23.59
N ASP A 124 8.19 8.17 24.89
CA ASP A 124 9.48 7.93 25.50
C ASP A 124 9.51 6.52 26.11
N ILE A 125 10.35 5.68 25.54
CA ILE A 125 10.44 4.25 25.86
C ILE A 125 11.78 3.95 26.51
N LEU A 126 11.77 3.78 27.83
CA LEU A 126 12.96 3.35 28.57
C LEU A 126 13.41 1.95 28.13
N TYR A 127 14.70 1.74 27.91
CA TYR A 127 15.24 0.43 27.53
C TYR A 127 14.99 -0.65 28.58
N SER A 128 14.92 -0.28 29.86
CA SER A 128 14.56 -1.20 30.95
C SER A 128 13.18 -1.85 30.78
N LYS A 129 12.23 -1.13 30.14
CA LYS A 129 10.91 -1.67 29.83
C LYS A 129 10.93 -2.61 28.62
N LEU A 130 11.80 -2.35 27.64
CA LEU A 130 11.93 -3.19 26.43
C LEU A 130 12.61 -4.51 26.72
N THR A 131 13.62 -4.51 27.59
CA THR A 131 14.41 -5.72 27.91
C THR A 131 13.78 -6.53 29.04
N TYR A 132 12.67 -6.07 29.63
CA TYR A 132 12.06 -6.69 30.82
C TYR A 132 13.04 -6.91 31.96
N GLY A 133 14.10 -6.09 32.03
CA GLY A 133 15.17 -6.19 33.02
C GLY A 133 16.25 -7.24 32.70
N GLU A 134 16.18 -7.90 31.54
CA GLU A 134 17.21 -8.84 31.10
C GLU A 134 18.45 -8.10 30.58
N ASP A 135 19.62 -8.64 30.84
CA ASP A 135 20.90 -8.13 30.33
C ASP A 135 21.12 -8.62 28.90
N ILE A 136 20.69 -7.79 27.95
CA ILE A 136 20.91 -8.00 26.53
C ILE A 136 22.16 -7.23 26.12
N THR A 137 23.10 -7.89 25.44
CA THR A 137 24.23 -7.22 24.80
C THR A 137 24.04 -7.21 23.30
N LEU A 138 23.96 -6.01 22.71
CA LEU A 138 23.88 -5.80 21.26
C LEU A 138 25.04 -4.90 20.84
N THR A 139 25.71 -5.29 19.77
CA THR A 139 26.75 -4.51 19.11
C THR A 139 26.38 -4.36 17.63
N LYS A 140 27.04 -3.44 16.95
CA LYS A 140 26.87 -3.30 15.49
C LYS A 140 27.15 -4.62 14.78
N GLU A 141 28.15 -5.39 15.20
CA GLU A 141 28.46 -6.70 14.61
C GLU A 141 27.34 -7.70 14.83
N SER A 142 26.79 -7.79 16.05
CA SER A 142 25.65 -8.68 16.32
C SER A 142 24.41 -8.30 15.53
N MET A 143 24.20 -7.02 15.24
CA MET A 143 23.12 -6.58 14.34
C MET A 143 23.33 -7.03 12.89
N TYR A 144 24.58 -7.20 12.42
CA TYR A 144 24.82 -7.73 11.08
C TYR A 144 24.29 -9.16 10.92
N GLU A 145 24.30 -9.96 11.95
CA GLU A 145 23.71 -11.31 11.94
C GLU A 145 22.19 -11.24 11.70
N TYR A 146 21.52 -10.22 12.22
CA TYR A 146 20.08 -10.00 12.04
C TYR A 146 19.70 -9.42 10.68
N LYS A 147 20.65 -8.94 9.86
CA LYS A 147 20.41 -8.40 8.52
C LYS A 147 19.66 -9.39 7.62
N GLY A 148 20.02 -10.67 7.69
CA GLY A 148 19.34 -11.74 6.95
C GLY A 148 17.89 -11.93 7.40
N ILE A 149 17.65 -11.86 8.70
CA ILE A 149 16.32 -11.98 9.31
C ILE A 149 15.46 -10.79 8.91
N ALA A 150 15.97 -9.54 9.02
CA ALA A 150 15.27 -8.34 8.63
C ALA A 150 14.89 -8.36 7.14
N LYS A 151 15.78 -8.77 6.25
CA LYS A 151 15.52 -8.93 4.83
C LYS A 151 14.41 -9.96 4.53
N ASN A 152 14.43 -11.09 5.25
CA ASN A 152 13.40 -12.11 5.10
C ASN A 152 12.06 -11.64 5.67
N PHE A 153 12.06 -10.93 6.80
CA PHE A 153 10.88 -10.33 7.38
C PHE A 153 10.20 -9.35 6.42
N ILE A 154 10.96 -8.44 5.79
CA ILE A 154 10.43 -7.50 4.78
C ILE A 154 9.79 -8.27 3.63
N ARG A 155 10.42 -9.34 3.14
CA ARG A 155 9.87 -10.16 2.04
C ARG A 155 8.58 -10.87 2.44
N ILE A 156 8.56 -11.47 3.61
CA ILE A 156 7.37 -12.15 4.15
C ILE A 156 6.24 -11.16 4.32
N THR A 157 6.50 -10.00 4.92
CA THR A 157 5.52 -8.92 5.08
C THR A 157 4.97 -8.46 3.73
N ALA A 158 5.82 -8.30 2.70
CA ALA A 158 5.36 -7.93 1.36
C ALA A 158 4.40 -8.98 0.75
N VAL A 159 4.66 -10.28 0.95
CA VAL A 159 3.76 -11.36 0.52
C VAL A 159 2.42 -11.28 1.26
N PHE A 160 2.46 -11.08 2.58
CA PHE A 160 1.23 -10.92 3.38
C PHE A 160 0.43 -9.68 2.95
N MET A 161 1.08 -8.55 2.74
CA MET A 161 0.42 -7.33 2.24
C MET A 161 -0.22 -7.55 0.87
N TRP A 162 0.46 -8.29 -0.02
CA TRP A 162 -0.11 -8.64 -1.32
C TRP A 162 -1.34 -9.55 -1.17
N LEU A 163 -1.28 -10.59 -0.35
CA LEU A 163 -2.42 -11.46 -0.08
C LEU A 163 -3.59 -10.67 0.53
N PHE A 164 -3.30 -9.78 1.47
CA PHE A 164 -4.31 -8.93 2.09
C PHE A 164 -4.92 -7.91 1.12
N SER A 165 -4.20 -7.51 0.09
CA SER A 165 -4.71 -6.59 -0.94
C SER A 165 -5.85 -7.21 -1.77
N ILE A 166 -5.95 -8.55 -1.86
CA ILE A 166 -7.01 -9.23 -2.61
C ILE A 166 -8.40 -8.97 -2.00
N PRO A 167 -8.67 -9.26 -0.71
CA PRO A 167 -9.96 -8.93 -0.11
C PRO A 167 -10.25 -7.43 -0.14
N VAL A 168 -9.25 -6.57 0.07
CA VAL A 168 -9.41 -5.11 -0.04
C VAL A 168 -9.82 -4.70 -1.46
N PHE A 169 -9.24 -5.32 -2.48
CA PHE A 169 -9.65 -5.11 -3.87
C PHE A 169 -11.11 -5.51 -4.10
N LEU A 170 -11.51 -6.69 -3.64
CA LEU A 170 -12.88 -7.19 -3.80
C LEU A 170 -13.91 -6.33 -3.06
N LEU A 171 -13.60 -5.92 -1.82
CA LEU A 171 -14.45 -5.02 -1.04
C LEU A 171 -14.56 -3.64 -1.69
N GLY A 172 -13.46 -3.09 -2.19
CA GLY A 172 -13.47 -1.83 -2.93
C GLY A 172 -14.33 -1.90 -4.20
N ALA A 173 -14.31 -3.02 -4.93
CA ALA A 173 -15.18 -3.24 -6.07
C ALA A 173 -16.66 -3.34 -5.65
N LEU A 174 -16.95 -3.89 -4.47
CA LEU A 174 -18.30 -3.96 -3.92
C LEU A 174 -18.86 -2.57 -3.61
N ILE A 175 -18.04 -1.68 -3.03
CA ILE A 175 -18.41 -0.28 -2.78
C ILE A 175 -18.69 0.45 -4.10
N ILE A 176 -17.82 0.28 -5.11
CA ILE A 176 -17.99 0.88 -6.44
C ILE A 176 -19.26 0.36 -7.11
N ALA A 177 -19.55 -0.93 -6.97
CA ALA A 177 -20.79 -1.53 -7.50
C ALA A 177 -22.03 -0.99 -6.80
N ALA A 178 -21.99 -0.78 -5.48
CA ALA A 178 -23.09 -0.19 -4.73
C ALA A 178 -23.38 1.26 -5.21
N ILE A 179 -22.33 2.06 -5.41
CA ILE A 179 -22.45 3.40 -6.00
C ILE A 179 -23.03 3.32 -7.40
N GLY A 180 -22.54 2.41 -8.24
CA GLY A 180 -23.08 2.19 -9.59
C GLY A 180 -24.57 1.80 -9.60
N GLN A 181 -24.97 0.92 -8.66
CA GLN A 181 -26.37 0.53 -8.50
C GLN A 181 -27.26 1.70 -8.04
N LEU A 182 -26.72 2.53 -7.15
CA LEU A 182 -27.41 3.73 -6.67
C LEU A 182 -27.61 4.75 -7.80
N VAL A 183 -26.57 4.99 -8.61
CA VAL A 183 -26.67 5.85 -9.81
C VAL A 183 -27.72 5.31 -10.78
N LEU A 184 -27.76 4.00 -11.04
CA LEU A 184 -28.77 3.37 -11.87
C LEU A 184 -30.20 3.58 -11.34
N SER A 185 -30.39 3.53 -10.01
CA SER A 185 -31.72 3.75 -9.41
C SER A 185 -32.19 5.19 -9.52
N PHE A 186 -31.30 6.17 -9.57
CA PHE A 186 -31.65 7.58 -9.78
C PHE A 186 -31.88 7.95 -11.25
N MET A 187 -31.25 7.25 -12.19
CA MET A 187 -31.32 7.56 -13.62
C MET A 187 -32.42 6.80 -14.36
N GLY A 188 -33.06 5.84 -13.73
CA GLY A 188 -34.03 4.94 -14.36
C GLY A 188 -35.47 5.29 -14.02
N ASP A 189 -36.16 6.09 -14.88
CA ASP A 189 -37.60 6.27 -14.78
C ASP A 189 -38.41 5.02 -15.22
N ASN A 190 -37.79 4.06 -15.89
CA ASN A 190 -38.46 2.90 -16.53
C ASN A 190 -37.90 1.54 -16.15
N GLY A 191 -37.50 1.32 -14.89
CA GLY A 191 -37.44 -0.05 -14.36
C GLY A 191 -36.31 -0.93 -14.86
N MET A 192 -35.24 -0.41 -15.43
CA MET A 192 -34.08 -1.20 -15.81
C MET A 192 -33.30 -1.69 -14.57
N ARG A 193 -33.65 -2.88 -14.15
CA ARG A 193 -32.99 -3.53 -13.02
C ARG A 193 -31.83 -4.41 -13.52
N ILE A 194 -30.65 -3.82 -13.60
CA ILE A 194 -29.44 -4.64 -13.76
C ILE A 194 -29.20 -5.37 -12.42
N PRO A 195 -29.11 -6.71 -12.42
CA PRO A 195 -28.79 -7.44 -11.20
C PRO A 195 -27.45 -6.96 -10.61
N PHE A 196 -27.40 -6.76 -9.29
CA PHE A 196 -26.22 -6.27 -8.59
C PHE A 196 -24.95 -7.07 -8.95
N GLY A 197 -25.04 -8.39 -9.10
CA GLY A 197 -23.91 -9.22 -9.52
C GLY A 197 -23.30 -8.87 -10.87
N LYS A 198 -24.10 -8.33 -11.82
CA LYS A 198 -23.59 -7.82 -13.10
C LYS A 198 -22.89 -6.48 -12.92
N VAL A 199 -23.43 -5.58 -12.09
CA VAL A 199 -22.80 -4.30 -11.75
C VAL A 199 -21.48 -4.54 -11.02
N TYR A 200 -21.45 -5.49 -10.06
CA TYR A 200 -20.24 -5.90 -9.36
C TYR A 200 -19.17 -6.45 -10.32
N LYS A 201 -19.57 -7.29 -11.28
CA LYS A 201 -18.65 -7.77 -12.32
C LYS A 201 -18.01 -6.62 -13.10
N LEU A 202 -18.80 -5.62 -13.52
CA LEU A 202 -18.27 -4.44 -14.20
C LEU A 202 -17.39 -3.60 -13.28
N ALA A 203 -17.72 -3.48 -12.01
CA ALA A 203 -16.89 -2.78 -11.02
C ALA A 203 -15.50 -3.43 -10.86
N LEU A 204 -15.40 -4.75 -10.92
CA LEU A 204 -14.10 -5.45 -10.95
C LEU A 204 -13.26 -5.05 -12.17
N TYR A 205 -13.87 -4.97 -13.34
CA TYR A 205 -13.19 -4.57 -14.57
C TYR A 205 -12.83 -3.07 -14.57
N SER A 206 -13.69 -2.19 -14.05
CA SER A 206 -13.46 -0.74 -14.02
C SER A 206 -12.24 -0.31 -13.19
N ARG A 207 -11.79 -1.16 -12.27
CA ARG A 207 -10.60 -0.94 -11.44
C ARG A 207 -9.28 -1.17 -12.18
N SER A 208 -9.31 -1.72 -13.39
CA SER A 208 -8.10 -2.07 -14.13
C SER A 208 -7.32 -0.85 -14.57
N LEU A 209 -7.99 0.14 -15.13
CA LEU A 209 -7.33 1.37 -15.58
C LEU A 209 -6.62 2.10 -14.43
N PRO A 210 -7.27 2.40 -13.29
CA PRO A 210 -6.58 3.07 -12.20
C PRO A 210 -5.43 2.24 -11.62
N ILE A 211 -5.52 0.90 -11.56
CA ILE A 211 -4.43 0.07 -11.08
C ILE A 211 -3.22 0.17 -12.01
N VAL A 212 -3.42 0.02 -13.33
CA VAL A 212 -2.33 0.15 -14.30
C VAL A 212 -1.72 1.55 -14.26
N LEU A 213 -2.54 2.59 -14.19
CA LEU A 213 -2.06 3.97 -14.05
C LEU A 213 -1.28 4.16 -12.75
N THR A 214 -1.78 3.64 -11.63
CA THR A 214 -1.09 3.74 -10.34
C THR A 214 0.27 3.03 -10.39
N VAL A 215 0.36 1.84 -10.99
CA VAL A 215 1.63 1.12 -11.14
C VAL A 215 2.63 1.94 -11.96
N ILE A 216 2.19 2.56 -13.06
CA ILE A 216 3.07 3.38 -13.90
C ILE A 216 3.45 4.68 -13.17
N LEU A 217 2.48 5.39 -12.63
CA LEU A 217 2.69 6.70 -12.02
C LEU A 217 3.47 6.60 -10.69
N SER A 218 3.32 5.51 -9.93
CA SER A 218 4.05 5.30 -8.67
C SER A 218 5.58 5.24 -8.86
N MET A 219 6.06 5.09 -10.09
CA MET A 219 7.48 5.19 -10.41
C MET A 219 7.99 6.65 -10.43
N PHE A 220 7.09 7.63 -10.51
CA PHE A 220 7.43 9.04 -10.68
C PHE A 220 6.84 9.94 -9.60
N VAL A 221 5.65 9.63 -9.12
CA VAL A 221 4.90 10.46 -8.16
C VAL A 221 4.15 9.60 -7.15
N ASN A 222 3.91 10.15 -5.98
CA ASN A 222 3.04 9.50 -4.99
C ASN A 222 1.57 9.72 -5.39
N VAL A 223 0.87 8.64 -5.75
CA VAL A 223 -0.53 8.68 -6.20
C VAL A 223 -1.47 8.50 -5.01
N PRO A 224 -2.34 9.46 -4.71
CA PRO A 224 -3.31 9.32 -3.63
C PRO A 224 -4.26 8.12 -3.89
N PRO A 225 -4.49 7.25 -2.89
CA PRO A 225 -5.34 6.06 -3.05
C PRO A 225 -6.78 6.40 -3.53
N MET A 226 -7.30 7.53 -3.12
CA MET A 226 -8.63 8.02 -3.51
C MET A 226 -8.76 8.27 -5.01
N ALA A 227 -7.70 8.70 -5.70
CA ALA A 227 -7.73 8.96 -7.14
C ALA A 227 -8.14 7.71 -7.94
N GLY A 228 -7.61 6.55 -7.55
CA GLY A 228 -7.96 5.28 -8.20
C GLY A 228 -9.44 4.91 -8.03
N MET A 229 -10.03 5.21 -6.88
CA MET A 229 -11.45 4.96 -6.64
C MET A 229 -12.34 5.85 -7.52
N PHE A 230 -12.05 7.15 -7.63
CA PHE A 230 -12.80 8.07 -8.49
C PHE A 230 -12.73 7.66 -9.96
N ILE A 231 -11.54 7.31 -10.47
CA ILE A 231 -11.39 6.84 -11.85
C ILE A 231 -12.21 5.57 -12.08
N SER A 232 -12.22 4.63 -11.12
CA SER A 232 -13.00 3.38 -11.21
C SER A 232 -14.51 3.67 -11.30
N ILE A 233 -15.02 4.59 -10.49
CA ILE A 233 -16.43 5.00 -10.51
C ILE A 233 -16.80 5.62 -11.87
N ILE A 234 -15.97 6.54 -12.39
CA ILE A 234 -16.19 7.16 -13.69
C ILE A 234 -16.20 6.11 -14.80
N MET A 235 -15.27 5.17 -14.79
CA MET A 235 -15.20 4.08 -15.78
C MET A 235 -16.43 3.17 -15.69
N LEU A 236 -16.89 2.82 -14.49
CA LEU A 236 -18.10 2.04 -14.28
C LEU A 236 -19.32 2.77 -14.84
N ILE A 237 -19.52 4.03 -14.46
CA ILE A 237 -20.67 4.84 -14.93
C ILE A 237 -20.65 4.97 -16.46
N LYS A 238 -19.49 5.30 -17.05
CA LYS A 238 -19.34 5.32 -18.52
C LYS A 238 -19.66 3.97 -19.15
N GLY A 239 -19.23 2.88 -18.54
CA GLY A 239 -19.52 1.53 -19.01
C GLY A 239 -21.01 1.22 -18.96
N LEU A 240 -21.71 1.59 -17.90
CA LEU A 240 -23.15 1.40 -17.72
C LEU A 240 -23.97 2.23 -18.73
N ILE A 241 -23.60 3.51 -18.90
CA ILE A 241 -24.28 4.40 -19.88
C ILE A 241 -24.07 3.90 -21.30
N SER A 242 -22.82 3.60 -21.67
CA SER A 242 -22.45 3.24 -23.04
C SER A 242 -22.88 1.85 -23.44
N SER A 243 -23.17 0.96 -22.48
CA SER A 243 -23.64 -0.41 -22.76
C SER A 243 -25.11 -0.47 -23.21
N GLY A 244 -25.77 0.67 -23.39
CA GLY A 244 -27.17 0.75 -23.79
C GLY A 244 -28.16 0.46 -22.68
N TYR A 245 -27.68 0.14 -21.49
CA TYR A 245 -28.55 -0.12 -20.33
C TYR A 245 -29.31 1.13 -19.86
N MET A 246 -28.89 2.32 -20.30
CA MET A 246 -29.59 3.60 -20.02
C MET A 246 -30.33 4.17 -21.23
N ALA A 247 -30.06 3.67 -22.45
CA ALA A 247 -30.66 4.22 -23.69
C ALA A 247 -31.81 3.38 -24.24
N ASP A 248 -31.78 2.07 -24.04
CA ASP A 248 -32.82 1.19 -24.55
C ASP A 248 -33.82 0.87 -23.44
N GLY A 249 -34.93 1.58 -23.41
CA GLY A 249 -36.15 1.16 -22.72
C GLY A 249 -36.57 -0.21 -23.24
N GLY A 250 -36.02 -1.25 -22.63
CA GLY A 250 -36.41 -2.63 -22.74
C GLY A 250 -36.92 -3.08 -24.10
N ILE A 251 -36.05 -3.66 -24.92
CA ILE A 251 -36.49 -4.64 -25.90
C ILE A 251 -35.76 -5.97 -25.64
N ALA A 252 -36.58 -6.95 -25.24
CA ALA A 252 -36.43 -8.38 -25.12
C ALA A 252 -35.50 -8.91 -24.01
#